data_9c086df82320ebce99d664a66fa385c0
#
_entry.id   9c086df82320ebce99d664a66fa385c0
#
_cell.length_a   1.000
_cell.length_b   1.000
_cell.length_c   1.000
_cell.angle_alpha   90.00
_cell.angle_beta   90.00
_cell.angle_gamma   90.00
#
_symmetry.space_group_name_H-M   'P 1'
#
loop_
_entity.id
_entity.type
_entity.pdbx_description
1 polymer ?
#
loop_
_entity_poly.entity_id
_entity_poly.type
_entity_poly.pdbx_seq_one_letter_code
_entity_poly.pdbx_strand_id
1 'polypeptide(L)' 'MHLSHVYIFSNQTAQMAQDKINEKIAEHENPDYTVNFDLQIENSVTAGDYNDTRYTLVIYIYCLNSEVY' A
#
# COMPACT_ATOMS: atom_id res chain seq x y z
N MET A 1 -15.39 -10.07 -8.05
CA MET A 1 -14.23 -9.49 -7.34
C MET A 1 -14.54 -9.30 -5.88
N HIS A 2 -13.64 -9.70 -5.01
CA HIS A 2 -13.84 -9.50 -3.59
C HIS A 2 -12.49 -9.19 -2.94
N LEU A 3 -12.55 -8.52 -1.80
CA LEU A 3 -11.37 -8.15 -1.05
C LEU A 3 -10.79 -9.39 -0.39
N SER A 4 -9.53 -9.67 -0.66
CA SER A 4 -8.86 -10.84 -0.13
C SER A 4 -8.02 -10.50 1.09
N HIS A 5 -7.23 -9.44 1.00
CA HIS A 5 -6.33 -9.04 2.09
C HIS A 5 -6.23 -7.53 2.16
N VAL A 6 -5.97 -7.03 3.35
CA VAL A 6 -5.67 -5.62 3.58
C VAL A 6 -4.41 -5.57 4.42
N TYR A 7 -3.44 -4.78 3.98
CA TYR A 7 -2.21 -4.55 4.73
C TYR A 7 -2.15 -3.09 5.12
N ILE A 8 -1.84 -2.80 6.37
CA ILE A 8 -1.76 -1.43 6.87
C ILE A 8 -0.38 -1.23 7.45
N PHE A 9 0.32 -0.21 6.94
CA PHE A 9 1.66 0.13 7.41
C PHE A 9 1.66 1.59 7.83
N SER A 10 2.08 1.87 9.05
CA SER A 10 2.15 3.24 9.54
C SER A 10 3.59 3.70 9.60
N ASN A 11 3.78 5.00 9.73
CA ASN A 11 5.09 5.61 9.91
C ASN A 11 6.05 5.28 8.77
N GLN A 12 5.56 5.32 7.54
CA GLN A 12 6.36 4.97 6.37
C GLN A 12 6.93 6.21 5.71
N THR A 13 8.20 6.18 5.31
CA THR A 13 8.73 7.19 4.41
C THR A 13 8.20 6.90 3.01
N ALA A 14 8.35 7.85 2.09
CA ALA A 14 7.92 7.64 0.71
C ALA A 14 8.61 6.42 0.09
N GLN A 15 9.90 6.25 0.36
CA GLN A 15 10.64 5.13 -0.20
C GLN A 15 10.17 3.80 0.40
N MET A 16 9.92 3.78 1.70
CA MET A 16 9.44 2.57 2.35
C MET A 16 8.07 2.18 1.79
N ALA A 17 7.19 3.16 1.59
CA ALA A 17 5.87 2.90 1.02
C ALA A 17 5.99 2.35 -0.39
N GLN A 18 6.87 2.95 -1.20
CA GLN A 18 7.10 2.49 -2.56
C GLN A 18 7.58 1.03 -2.57
N ASP A 19 8.51 0.70 -1.66
CA ASP A 19 9.04 -0.66 -1.59
C ASP A 19 7.95 -1.64 -1.20
N LYS A 20 7.07 -1.27 -0.27
CA LYS A 20 5.99 -2.15 0.15
C LYS A 20 4.99 -2.38 -0.98
N ILE A 21 4.67 -1.32 -1.73
CA ILE A 21 3.75 -1.44 -2.86
C ILE A 21 4.35 -2.39 -3.91
N ASN A 22 5.63 -2.20 -4.24
CA ASN A 22 6.29 -3.04 -5.23
C ASN A 22 6.36 -4.49 -4.78
N GLU A 23 6.61 -4.70 -3.48
CA GLU A 23 6.66 -6.04 -2.94
C GLU A 23 5.31 -6.75 -3.09
N LYS A 24 4.23 -6.05 -2.78
CA LYS A 24 2.89 -6.67 -2.86
C LYS A 24 2.47 -6.91 -4.30
N ILE A 25 2.84 -6.02 -5.21
CA ILE A 25 2.57 -6.24 -6.61
C ILE A 25 3.31 -7.49 -7.10
N ALA A 26 4.57 -7.65 -6.71
CA ALA A 26 5.36 -8.80 -7.12
C ALA A 26 4.79 -10.10 -6.54
N GLU A 27 4.29 -10.05 -5.31
CA GLU A 27 3.72 -11.23 -4.69
C GLU A 27 2.39 -11.64 -5.33
N HIS A 28 1.73 -10.72 -6.04
CA HIS A 28 0.42 -10.98 -6.59
C HIS A 28 0.39 -10.70 -8.09
N GLU A 29 1.40 -11.23 -8.81
CA GLU A 29 1.46 -11.03 -10.25
C GLU A 29 0.43 -11.86 -10.99
N ASN A 30 -0.22 -12.78 -10.33
CA ASN A 30 -1.24 -13.61 -10.94
C ASN A 30 -2.37 -12.72 -11.44
N PRO A 31 -2.86 -12.90 -12.68
CA PRO A 31 -3.92 -12.04 -13.21
C PRO A 31 -5.24 -12.15 -12.45
N ASP A 32 -5.38 -13.14 -11.56
CA ASP A 32 -6.58 -13.23 -10.75
C ASP A 32 -6.60 -12.22 -9.61
N TYR A 33 -5.53 -11.46 -9.41
CA TYR A 33 -5.45 -10.51 -8.32
C TYR A 33 -5.25 -9.10 -8.84
N THR A 34 -5.78 -8.14 -8.10
CA THR A 34 -5.54 -6.72 -8.35
C THR A 34 -5.06 -6.08 -7.06
N VAL A 35 -4.01 -5.28 -7.15
CA VAL A 35 -3.44 -4.59 -6.00
C VAL A 35 -3.79 -3.11 -6.10
N ASN A 36 -4.47 -2.59 -5.10
CA ASN A 36 -4.74 -1.17 -4.99
C ASN A 36 -4.14 -0.66 -3.70
N PHE A 37 -3.92 0.64 -3.62
CA PHE A 37 -3.35 1.19 -2.39
C PHE A 37 -3.87 2.58 -2.16
N ASP A 38 -3.77 3.03 -0.91
CA ASP A 38 -4.13 4.37 -0.50
C ASP A 38 -3.00 4.89 0.38
N LEU A 39 -2.53 6.09 0.11
CA LEU A 39 -1.42 6.67 0.83
C LEU A 39 -1.86 8.01 1.41
N GLN A 40 -1.75 8.16 2.72
CA GLN A 40 -2.15 9.38 3.40
C GLN A 40 -1.02 9.90 4.25
N ILE A 41 -0.91 11.22 4.34
CA ILE A 41 0.11 11.82 5.20
C ILE A 41 -0.33 11.63 6.64
N GLU A 42 0.54 10.97 7.42
CA GLU A 42 0.29 10.74 8.81
C GLU A 42 0.89 11.85 9.65
N ASN A 43 2.07 12.30 9.30
CA ASN A 43 2.77 13.32 10.05
C ASN A 43 3.78 13.99 9.13
N SER A 44 3.96 15.30 9.27
CA SER A 44 4.91 16.03 8.45
C SER A 44 5.56 17.10 9.30
N VAL A 45 6.89 17.09 9.36
CA VAL A 45 7.68 18.06 10.11
C VAL A 45 8.65 18.71 9.16
N THR A 46 8.64 20.04 9.11
CA THR A 46 9.55 20.79 8.27
C THR A 46 10.25 21.84 9.14
N ALA A 47 11.56 21.89 9.10
CA ALA A 47 12.34 22.87 9.85
C ALA A 47 13.55 23.22 9.03
N GLY A 48 13.58 24.45 8.48
CA GLY A 48 14.66 24.89 7.61
C GLY A 48 14.66 24.01 6.35
N ASP A 49 15.80 23.41 6.08
CA ASP A 49 15.93 22.50 4.94
C ASP A 49 15.54 21.07 5.30
N TYR A 50 15.16 20.82 6.54
CA TYR A 50 14.81 19.47 6.99
C TYR A 50 13.32 19.25 6.76
N ASN A 51 13.00 18.11 6.15
CA ASN A 51 11.62 17.73 5.93
C ASN A 51 11.49 16.25 6.21
N ASP A 52 10.63 15.89 7.17
CA ASP A 52 10.36 14.50 7.49
C ASP A 52 8.87 14.29 7.39
N THR A 53 8.44 13.65 6.31
CA THR A 53 7.03 13.34 6.11
C THR A 53 6.86 11.83 6.23
N ARG A 54 5.89 11.43 7.02
CA ARG A 54 5.58 10.02 7.21
C ARG A 54 4.16 9.76 6.74
N TYR A 55 3.94 8.56 6.26
CA TYR A 55 2.70 8.19 5.62
C TYR A 55 2.10 6.95 6.25
N THR A 56 0.78 6.85 6.18
CA THR A 56 0.08 5.60 6.43
C THR A 56 -0.28 5.01 5.07
N LEU A 57 0.17 3.80 4.83
CA LEU A 57 -0.07 3.10 3.58
C LEU A 57 -1.03 1.95 3.82
N VAL A 58 -2.08 1.89 3.03
CA VAL A 58 -3.02 0.76 3.08
C VAL A 58 -3.00 0.11 1.71
N ILE A 59 -2.80 -1.19 1.68
CA ILE A 59 -2.76 -1.95 0.43
C ILE A 59 -3.92 -2.94 0.45
N TYR A 60 -4.71 -2.93 -0.62
CA TYR A 60 -5.87 -3.79 -0.75
C TYR A 60 -5.60 -4.81 -1.85
N ILE A 61 -5.75 -6.08 -1.54
CA ILE A 61 -5.59 -7.15 -2.52
C ILE A 61 -6.99 -7.68 -2.83
N TYR A 62 -7.40 -7.57 -4.09
CA TYR A 62 -8.67 -8.06 -4.54
C TYR A 62 -8.48 -9.31 -5.38
N CYS A 63 -9.32 -10.29 -5.19
CA CYS A 63 -9.35 -11.48 -6.02
C CYS A 63 -10.44 -11.30 -7.07
N LEU A 64 -10.05 -11.37 -8.33
CA LEU A 64 -10.98 -11.15 -9.43
C LEU A 64 -11.81 -12.39 -9.73
N ASN A 65 -11.29 -13.57 -9.37
CA ASN A 65 -12.00 -14.80 -9.60
C ASN A 65 -13.04 -14.95 -8.53
N SER A 66 -14.29 -14.73 -8.87
CA SER A 66 -15.32 -14.65 -7.85
C SER A 66 -16.33 -15.72 -7.95
N GLU A 67 -15.99 -16.84 -8.55
CA GLU A 67 -16.90 -17.81 -8.59
C GLU A 67 -17.03 -18.57 -7.40
N VAL A 68 -16.59 -18.11 -6.40
CA VAL A 68 -16.81 -18.77 -5.28
C VAL A 68 -18.15 -18.59 -4.90
N TYR A 69 -18.70 -18.97 -4.32
CA TYR A 69 -19.92 -18.80 -3.86
C TYR A 69 -20.20 -19.90 -3.09
#